data_0bee2361188a5e5d9925b6d0bf6c7e76
#
_entry.id   0bee2361188a5e5d9925b6d0bf6c7e76
#
_cell.length_a   1.000
_cell.length_b   1.000
_cell.length_c   1.000
_cell.angle_alpha   90.00
_cell.angle_beta   90.00
_cell.angle_gamma   90.00
#
_symmetry.space_group_name_H-M   'P 1'
#
loop_
_entity.id
_entity.type
_entity.pdbx_description
1 polymer ?
#
loop_
_entity_poly.entity_id
_entity_poly.type
_entity_poly.pdbx_seq_one_letter_code
_entity_poly.pdbx_strand_id
1 'polypeptide(L)'
;EIRLSLVGSEMCIRDRLRIISEDTLNEETAKKTAQESSPNKNISLNLNPNYTFETFVVGNNNNLAHAASLAVAESPGEVYNPLFIYGGVGLGKTHLMQAIAHFIIENNPSKKVLYVTSETFTNELIDAIRNKENAEKGNAAFRNRYRNIDVLLIDDIQFIIGKESTQEEFFHTFNSLYQDGKQIVISSDKPPKEMETLSERLRTRFEMGLPVDIQIPTYETKMAIINRKAEISGLDIPYEVSDYVATHIKSSIRELEGALTKLSAFSKLSHTPITVEFAEQTLKDLISPDAKKEITPELIIQTVADHFNVKYDDLLSSKRTADIVHPRQIAMYLCRQMTTAPLQAVGKALGNRDHTTVIHGAEKIAQEVVKNDSMRNTID
;
A
#
# COMPACT_ATOMS: atom_id res chain seq x y z
N GLU A 1 -14.84 -62.74 29.12
CA GLU A 1 -14.64 -62.18 30.48
C GLU A 1 -13.40 -61.28 30.50
N ILE A 2 -13.64 -60.07 30.47
CA ILE A 2 -13.30 -58.94 31.36
C ILE A 2 -12.04 -59.11 32.21
N ARG A 3 -11.10 -58.22 32.03
CA ARG A 3 -10.60 -57.33 33.10
C ARG A 3 -9.89 -56.08 32.55
N LEU A 4 -10.48 -54.96 32.88
CA LEU A 4 -9.85 -53.65 32.92
C LEU A 4 -8.70 -53.60 33.91
N SER A 5 -7.60 -52.96 33.60
CA SER A 5 -6.90 -52.12 34.55
C SER A 5 -6.19 -50.96 33.82
N LEU A 6 -6.56 -49.80 34.25
CA LEU A 6 -5.91 -48.54 33.98
C LEU A 6 -4.48 -48.54 34.51
N VAL A 7 -3.57 -47.85 33.82
CA VAL A 7 -2.66 -46.84 34.37
C VAL A 7 -1.83 -46.21 33.26
N GLY A 8 -1.83 -44.90 33.19
CA GLY A 8 -0.65 -44.08 32.83
C GLY A 8 -0.56 -43.55 31.40
N SER A 9 -1.00 -42.33 31.27
CA SER A 9 -0.40 -41.26 30.49
C SER A 9 0.70 -41.62 29.48
N GLU A 10 0.35 -41.65 28.21
CA GLU A 10 1.18 -41.16 27.14
C GLU A 10 0.27 -40.93 25.93
N MET A 11 0.13 -39.67 25.56
CA MET A 11 -0.72 -39.21 24.47
C MET A 11 0.00 -39.48 23.15
N CYS A 12 -0.13 -40.72 22.67
CA CYS A 12 0.36 -41.12 21.36
C CYS A 12 -0.59 -40.65 20.25
N ILE A 13 -0.05 -39.80 19.38
CA ILE A 13 -0.54 -39.44 18.05
C ILE A 13 -0.62 -40.69 17.16
N ARG A 14 -1.58 -41.58 17.41
CA ARG A 14 -1.70 -42.83 16.60
C ARG A 14 -3.10 -43.38 16.44
N ASP A 15 -4.14 -42.57 16.59
CA ASP A 15 -5.51 -43.04 16.34
C ASP A 15 -6.30 -42.08 15.47
N ARG A 16 -5.90 -41.92 14.20
CA ARG A 16 -6.79 -41.56 13.09
C ARG A 16 -6.38 -42.22 11.78
N LEU A 17 -6.19 -43.50 11.80
CA LEU A 17 -6.35 -44.29 10.56
C LEU A 17 -7.85 -44.57 10.40
N ARG A 18 -8.57 -43.66 9.72
CA ARG A 18 -9.86 -43.97 9.12
C ARG A 18 -9.61 -44.99 8.03
N ILE A 19 -10.18 -46.19 8.19
CA ILE A 19 -10.31 -47.10 7.08
C ILE A 19 -11.29 -46.45 6.11
N ILE A 20 -10.76 -45.85 5.05
CA ILE A 20 -11.55 -45.31 3.94
C ILE A 20 -11.90 -46.51 3.06
N SER A 21 -13.18 -46.86 2.97
CA SER A 21 -13.63 -47.91 2.02
C SER A 21 -13.41 -47.43 0.57
N GLU A 22 -13.22 -48.35 -0.37
CA GLU A 22 -13.04 -48.01 -1.78
C GLU A 22 -14.18 -47.16 -2.35
N ASP A 23 -15.38 -47.24 -1.79
CA ASP A 23 -16.52 -46.41 -2.18
C ASP A 23 -16.37 -44.95 -1.78
N THR A 24 -15.73 -44.63 -0.63
CA THR A 24 -15.46 -43.25 -0.23
C THR A 24 -14.29 -42.60 -1.01
N LEU A 25 -13.33 -43.41 -1.46
CA LEU A 25 -12.26 -42.94 -2.36
C LEU A 25 -12.82 -42.59 -3.75
N ASN A 26 -13.80 -43.34 -4.23
CA ASN A 26 -14.48 -43.08 -5.50
C ASN A 26 -15.38 -41.84 -5.42
N GLU A 27 -16.04 -41.58 -4.29
CA GLU A 27 -16.82 -40.33 -4.10
C GLU A 27 -15.93 -39.06 -3.93
N GLU A 28 -14.81 -39.17 -3.26
CA GLU A 28 -13.88 -38.03 -3.15
C GLU A 28 -13.12 -37.74 -4.47
N THR A 29 -12.77 -38.77 -5.24
CA THR A 29 -12.22 -38.62 -6.60
C THR A 29 -13.30 -38.13 -7.58
N ALA A 30 -14.53 -38.58 -7.48
CA ALA A 30 -15.63 -38.05 -8.30
C ALA A 30 -15.98 -36.60 -7.95
N LYS A 31 -15.90 -36.20 -6.68
CA LYS A 31 -16.05 -34.78 -6.26
C LYS A 31 -14.88 -33.92 -6.69
N LYS A 32 -13.65 -34.40 -6.67
CA LYS A 32 -12.48 -33.69 -7.21
C LYS A 32 -12.52 -33.59 -8.74
N THR A 33 -12.92 -34.63 -9.46
CA THR A 33 -13.08 -34.60 -10.92
C THR A 33 -14.30 -33.78 -11.35
N ALA A 34 -15.35 -33.70 -10.54
CA ALA A 34 -16.52 -32.85 -10.84
C ALA A 34 -16.23 -31.35 -10.60
N GLN A 35 -15.26 -31.02 -9.77
CA GLN A 35 -14.75 -29.62 -9.61
C GLN A 35 -13.73 -29.24 -10.70
N GLU A 36 -13.12 -30.19 -11.40
CA GLU A 36 -12.16 -29.93 -12.48
C GLU A 36 -12.82 -29.86 -13.88
N SER A 37 -14.11 -30.12 -14.01
CA SER A 37 -14.84 -30.13 -15.31
C SER A 37 -15.73 -28.90 -15.53
N SER A 38 -15.47 -27.77 -14.92
CA SER A 38 -16.04 -26.49 -15.35
C SER A 38 -15.18 -25.91 -16.47
N PRO A 39 -15.72 -25.68 -17.69
CA PRO A 39 -14.98 -25.12 -18.80
C PRO A 39 -14.88 -23.59 -18.70
N ASN A 40 -14.52 -23.06 -17.54
CA ASN A 40 -14.16 -21.67 -17.35
C ASN A 40 -13.03 -21.59 -16.33
N LYS A 41 -11.79 -21.80 -16.80
CA LYS A 41 -10.64 -21.25 -16.12
C LYS A 41 -10.75 -19.72 -16.19
N ASN A 42 -11.53 -19.13 -15.29
CA ASN A 42 -11.33 -17.74 -14.92
C ASN A 42 -9.84 -17.64 -14.61
N ILE A 43 -9.12 -16.86 -15.40
CA ILE A 43 -7.74 -16.48 -15.21
C ILE A 43 -7.59 -16.24 -13.73
N SER A 44 -6.66 -16.90 -13.05
CA SER A 44 -6.51 -16.88 -11.60
C SER A 44 -6.51 -15.43 -11.09
N LEU A 45 -7.69 -14.96 -10.73
CA LEU A 45 -7.91 -13.61 -10.25
C LEU A 45 -7.51 -13.62 -8.78
N ASN A 46 -6.41 -12.99 -8.47
CA ASN A 46 -5.94 -12.84 -7.10
C ASN A 46 -6.76 -11.73 -6.40
N LEU A 47 -8.08 -11.97 -6.27
CA LEU A 47 -9.00 -11.02 -5.64
C LEU A 47 -9.02 -11.24 -4.13
N ASN A 48 -9.07 -10.15 -3.38
CA ASN A 48 -9.28 -10.20 -1.94
C ASN A 48 -10.77 -10.54 -1.66
N PRO A 49 -11.08 -11.62 -0.95
CA PRO A 49 -12.46 -12.03 -0.69
C PRO A 49 -13.25 -11.01 0.14
N ASN A 50 -12.56 -10.13 0.85
CA ASN A 50 -13.19 -9.08 1.65
C ASN A 50 -13.50 -7.79 0.87
N TYR A 51 -13.15 -7.70 -0.41
CA TYR A 51 -13.38 -6.52 -1.23
C TYR A 51 -14.65 -6.67 -2.08
N THR A 52 -15.79 -6.59 -1.41
CA THR A 52 -17.13 -6.67 -2.00
C THR A 52 -17.90 -5.37 -1.80
N PHE A 53 -19.00 -5.17 -2.54
CA PHE A 53 -19.88 -4.01 -2.31
C PHE A 53 -20.50 -4.01 -0.91
N GLU A 54 -20.77 -5.18 -0.35
CA GLU A 54 -21.35 -5.32 1.00
C GLU A 54 -20.43 -4.88 2.11
N THR A 55 -19.11 -5.05 1.92
CA THR A 55 -18.10 -4.65 2.90
C THR A 55 -17.60 -3.23 2.70
N PHE A 56 -17.96 -2.60 1.58
CA PHE A 56 -17.61 -1.21 1.29
C PHE A 56 -18.52 -0.26 2.03
N VAL A 57 -17.94 0.65 2.83
CA VAL A 57 -18.71 1.67 3.57
C VAL A 57 -18.96 2.88 2.68
N VAL A 58 -20.22 3.14 2.41
CA VAL A 58 -20.66 4.27 1.59
C VAL A 58 -20.85 5.51 2.46
N GLY A 59 -20.30 6.64 2.02
CA GLY A 59 -20.45 7.96 2.62
C GLY A 59 -20.54 9.05 1.55
N ASN A 60 -20.71 10.30 1.96
CA ASN A 60 -20.83 11.42 1.01
C ASN A 60 -19.58 11.59 0.12
N ASN A 61 -18.44 11.14 0.60
CA ASN A 61 -17.14 11.23 -0.08
C ASN A 61 -16.96 10.21 -1.21
N ASN A 62 -17.78 9.18 -1.32
CA ASN A 62 -17.61 8.07 -2.25
C ASN A 62 -18.90 7.51 -2.84
N ASN A 63 -20.05 8.10 -2.53
CA ASN A 63 -21.37 7.59 -2.95
C ASN A 63 -21.50 7.53 -4.49
N LEU A 64 -21.01 8.54 -5.21
CA LEU A 64 -21.05 8.55 -6.67
C LEU A 64 -20.15 7.45 -7.27
N ALA A 65 -18.95 7.29 -6.75
CA ALA A 65 -18.03 6.24 -7.19
C ALA A 65 -18.61 4.83 -6.90
N HIS A 66 -19.24 4.64 -5.75
CA HIS A 66 -19.93 3.40 -5.42
C HIS A 66 -21.11 3.12 -6.35
N ALA A 67 -22.01 4.08 -6.55
CA ALA A 67 -23.19 3.95 -7.42
C ALA A 67 -22.79 3.67 -8.87
N ALA A 68 -21.80 4.38 -9.41
CA ALA A 68 -21.28 4.15 -10.75
C ALA A 68 -20.63 2.76 -10.90
N SER A 69 -19.89 2.31 -9.87
CA SER A 69 -19.28 0.99 -9.84
C SER A 69 -20.32 -0.14 -9.81
N LEU A 70 -21.38 0.04 -9.04
CA LEU A 70 -22.48 -0.92 -8.98
C LEU A 70 -23.25 -0.99 -10.33
N ALA A 71 -23.56 0.15 -10.93
CA ALA A 71 -24.23 0.20 -12.23
C ALA A 71 -23.40 -0.49 -13.32
N VAL A 72 -22.08 -0.28 -13.34
CA VAL A 72 -21.16 -0.98 -14.27
C VAL A 72 -21.10 -2.49 -13.98
N ALA A 73 -21.16 -2.90 -12.71
CA ALA A 73 -21.16 -4.31 -12.34
C ALA A 73 -22.46 -5.01 -12.76
N GLU A 74 -23.60 -4.33 -12.68
CA GLU A 74 -24.91 -4.86 -13.11
C GLU A 74 -25.05 -4.95 -14.63
N SER A 75 -24.54 -3.96 -15.38
CA SER A 75 -24.66 -3.87 -16.85
C SER A 75 -23.32 -3.55 -17.53
N PRO A 76 -22.35 -4.51 -17.54
CA PRO A 76 -21.02 -4.26 -18.09
C PRO A 76 -21.05 -4.01 -19.59
N GLY A 77 -20.45 -2.87 -20.02
CA GLY A 77 -20.36 -2.44 -21.41
C GLY A 77 -21.52 -1.56 -21.87
N GLU A 78 -22.60 -1.44 -21.09
CA GLU A 78 -23.82 -0.73 -21.50
C GLU A 78 -23.95 0.67 -20.92
N VAL A 79 -23.39 0.94 -19.73
CA VAL A 79 -23.63 2.22 -19.04
C VAL A 79 -22.41 3.14 -19.13
N TYR A 80 -21.46 3.05 -18.24
CA TYR A 80 -20.32 3.97 -18.16
C TYR A 80 -19.05 3.27 -18.67
N ASN A 81 -18.63 3.57 -19.90
CA ASN A 81 -17.45 2.92 -20.49
C ASN A 81 -16.52 3.93 -21.17
N PRO A 82 -15.28 4.14 -20.65
CA PRO A 82 -14.75 3.57 -19.43
C PRO A 82 -15.35 4.17 -18.16
N LEU A 83 -15.32 3.42 -17.06
CA LEU A 83 -15.45 3.96 -15.72
C LEU A 83 -14.04 4.31 -15.22
N PHE A 84 -13.82 5.58 -14.85
CA PHE A 84 -12.51 6.04 -14.37
C PHE A 84 -12.62 6.50 -12.91
N ILE A 85 -12.10 5.68 -11.98
CA ILE A 85 -12.15 5.93 -10.54
C ILE A 85 -10.85 6.58 -10.08
N TYR A 86 -10.90 7.81 -9.56
CA TYR A 86 -9.69 8.48 -9.10
C TYR A 86 -9.84 9.00 -7.66
N GLY A 87 -8.70 9.30 -7.04
CA GLY A 87 -8.63 9.83 -5.67
C GLY A 87 -7.35 9.43 -4.98
N GLY A 88 -7.04 10.04 -3.86
CA GLY A 88 -5.82 9.83 -3.12
C GLY A 88 -5.49 8.37 -2.79
N VAL A 89 -4.26 8.12 -2.34
CA VAL A 89 -3.81 6.79 -1.97
C VAL A 89 -4.60 6.27 -0.76
N GLY A 90 -5.00 4.99 -0.81
CA GLY A 90 -5.66 4.32 0.32
C GLY A 90 -7.10 4.75 0.61
N LEU A 91 -7.82 5.33 -0.37
CA LEU A 91 -9.22 5.76 -0.20
C LEU A 91 -10.26 4.71 -0.61
N GLY A 92 -9.85 3.52 -1.10
CA GLY A 92 -10.76 2.43 -1.43
C GLY A 92 -10.98 2.17 -2.94
N LYS A 93 -10.19 2.79 -3.84
CA LYS A 93 -10.26 2.55 -5.29
C LYS A 93 -10.17 1.06 -5.64
N THR A 94 -9.11 0.40 -5.17
CA THR A 94 -8.88 -1.04 -5.36
C THR A 94 -10.02 -1.89 -4.80
N HIS A 95 -10.63 -1.48 -3.68
CA HIS A 95 -11.79 -2.17 -3.11
C HIS A 95 -12.97 -2.15 -4.10
N LEU A 96 -13.35 -0.97 -4.63
CA LEU A 96 -14.43 -0.87 -5.62
C LEU A 96 -14.12 -1.62 -6.91
N MET A 97 -12.87 -1.56 -7.39
CA MET A 97 -12.42 -2.33 -8.56
C MET A 97 -12.66 -3.83 -8.36
N GLN A 98 -12.25 -4.37 -7.22
CA GLN A 98 -12.42 -5.79 -6.92
C GLN A 98 -13.87 -6.15 -6.59
N ALA A 99 -14.65 -5.24 -5.99
CA ALA A 99 -16.07 -5.42 -5.77
C ALA A 99 -16.84 -5.58 -7.10
N ILE A 100 -16.50 -4.77 -8.13
CA ILE A 100 -17.03 -4.95 -9.49
C ILE A 100 -16.71 -6.34 -10.03
N ALA A 101 -15.45 -6.79 -9.88
CA ALA A 101 -15.03 -8.10 -10.35
C ALA A 101 -15.80 -9.24 -9.66
N HIS A 102 -15.90 -9.21 -8.32
CA HIS A 102 -16.65 -10.19 -7.55
C HIS A 102 -18.11 -10.25 -7.99
N PHE A 103 -18.76 -9.11 -8.06
CA PHE A 103 -20.18 -9.04 -8.43
C PHE A 103 -20.44 -9.62 -9.83
N ILE A 104 -19.60 -9.27 -10.82
CA ILE A 104 -19.77 -9.79 -12.19
C ILE A 104 -19.54 -11.29 -12.25
N ILE A 105 -18.52 -11.82 -11.57
CA ILE A 105 -18.19 -13.24 -11.56
C ILE A 105 -19.31 -14.07 -10.90
N GLU A 106 -19.87 -13.57 -9.81
CA GLU A 106 -20.94 -14.24 -9.07
C GLU A 106 -22.26 -14.26 -9.85
N ASN A 107 -22.63 -13.12 -10.48
CA ASN A 107 -23.90 -12.99 -11.19
C ASN A 107 -23.84 -13.47 -12.65
N ASN A 108 -22.66 -13.40 -13.29
CA ASN A 108 -22.44 -13.77 -14.69
C ASN A 108 -21.16 -14.61 -14.86
N PRO A 109 -21.16 -15.90 -14.44
CA PRO A 109 -19.95 -16.74 -14.48
C PRO A 109 -19.40 -17.00 -15.90
N SER A 110 -20.19 -16.75 -16.95
CA SER A 110 -19.76 -16.86 -18.35
C SER A 110 -18.87 -15.70 -18.82
N LYS A 111 -18.95 -14.55 -18.16
CA LYS A 111 -18.15 -13.37 -18.50
C LYS A 111 -16.68 -13.56 -18.10
N LYS A 112 -15.80 -13.24 -19.01
CA LYS A 112 -14.34 -13.24 -18.77
C LYS A 112 -13.94 -11.92 -18.16
N VAL A 113 -13.68 -11.92 -16.86
CA VAL A 113 -13.20 -10.73 -16.12
C VAL A 113 -11.70 -10.83 -15.93
N LEU A 114 -10.98 -9.75 -16.20
CA LEU A 114 -9.54 -9.62 -15.94
C LEU A 114 -9.28 -8.40 -15.04
N TYR A 115 -8.77 -8.66 -13.84
CA TYR A 115 -8.24 -7.63 -12.93
C TYR A 115 -6.72 -7.70 -12.92
N VAL A 116 -6.05 -6.60 -13.21
CA VAL A 116 -4.58 -6.48 -13.18
C VAL A 116 -4.17 -5.08 -12.73
N THR A 117 -2.96 -4.96 -12.19
CA THR A 117 -2.32 -3.66 -12.01
C THR A 117 -1.67 -3.23 -13.33
N SER A 118 -1.53 -1.94 -13.54
CA SER A 118 -0.82 -1.43 -14.73
C SER A 118 0.67 -1.79 -14.73
N GLU A 119 1.24 -2.08 -13.56
CA GLU A 119 2.59 -2.63 -13.43
C GLU A 119 2.66 -4.07 -13.99
N THR A 120 1.70 -4.93 -13.63
CA THR A 120 1.59 -6.30 -14.18
C THR A 120 1.43 -6.26 -15.69
N PHE A 121 0.55 -5.40 -16.21
CA PHE A 121 0.39 -5.19 -17.65
C PHE A 121 1.71 -4.82 -18.33
N THR A 122 2.47 -3.89 -17.74
CA THR A 122 3.77 -3.45 -18.26
C THR A 122 4.80 -4.58 -18.26
N ASN A 123 4.88 -5.35 -17.18
CA ASN A 123 5.84 -6.44 -17.05
C ASN A 123 5.53 -7.57 -18.04
N GLU A 124 4.28 -7.96 -18.16
CA GLU A 124 3.85 -8.96 -19.15
C GLU A 124 4.12 -8.50 -20.60
N LEU A 125 3.95 -7.22 -20.91
CA LEU A 125 4.31 -6.65 -22.22
C LEU A 125 5.82 -6.73 -22.47
N ILE A 126 6.63 -6.37 -21.47
CA ILE A 126 8.10 -6.46 -21.57
C ILE A 126 8.54 -7.91 -21.80
N ASP A 127 7.95 -8.84 -21.08
CA ASP A 127 8.27 -10.28 -21.22
C ASP A 127 7.86 -10.81 -22.61
N ALA A 128 6.71 -10.39 -23.12
CA ALA A 128 6.26 -10.74 -24.47
C ALA A 128 7.21 -10.23 -25.57
N ILE A 129 7.80 -9.04 -25.39
CA ILE A 129 8.76 -8.44 -26.34
C ILE A 129 10.16 -9.07 -26.21
N ARG A 130 10.60 -9.40 -24.97
CA ARG A 130 11.94 -9.94 -24.71
C ARG A 130 12.14 -11.37 -25.19
N ASN A 131 11.07 -12.12 -25.38
CA ASN A 131 11.13 -13.53 -25.79
C ASN A 131 11.45 -13.65 -27.29
N LYS A 132 12.73 -13.33 -27.64
CA LYS A 132 13.21 -13.19 -29.04
C LYS A 132 13.01 -14.45 -29.91
N GLU A 133 13.03 -15.64 -29.33
CA GLU A 133 12.85 -16.90 -30.09
C GLU A 133 11.40 -17.13 -30.54
N ASN A 134 10.43 -16.49 -29.88
CA ASN A 134 8.99 -16.60 -30.17
C ASN A 134 8.26 -15.27 -30.00
N ALA A 135 8.86 -14.14 -30.38
CA ALA A 135 8.28 -12.79 -30.17
C ALA A 135 6.88 -12.64 -30.79
N GLU A 136 6.62 -13.23 -31.96
CA GLU A 136 5.28 -13.23 -32.56
C GLU A 136 4.27 -14.00 -31.72
N LYS A 137 4.66 -15.17 -31.16
CA LYS A 137 3.79 -15.96 -30.29
C LYS A 137 3.58 -15.28 -28.94
N GLY A 138 4.63 -14.64 -28.38
CA GLY A 138 4.55 -13.88 -27.13
C GLY A 138 3.58 -12.69 -27.26
N ASN A 139 3.73 -11.89 -28.28
CA ASN A 139 2.85 -10.77 -28.56
C ASN A 139 1.40 -11.20 -28.87
N ALA A 140 1.23 -12.32 -29.62
CA ALA A 140 -0.11 -12.87 -29.86
C ALA A 140 -0.76 -13.38 -28.58
N ALA A 141 -0.02 -14.06 -27.71
CA ALA A 141 -0.52 -14.51 -26.41
C ALA A 141 -0.91 -13.34 -25.50
N PHE A 142 -0.08 -12.31 -25.42
CA PHE A 142 -0.37 -11.08 -24.69
C PHE A 142 -1.66 -10.42 -25.20
N ARG A 143 -1.78 -10.20 -26.51
CA ARG A 143 -2.98 -9.63 -27.11
C ARG A 143 -4.22 -10.46 -26.87
N ASN A 144 -4.12 -11.80 -26.99
CA ASN A 144 -5.23 -12.70 -26.70
C ASN A 144 -5.66 -12.62 -25.24
N ARG A 145 -4.72 -12.49 -24.30
CA ARG A 145 -5.03 -12.34 -22.87
C ARG A 145 -5.79 -11.07 -22.56
N TYR A 146 -5.40 -9.94 -23.15
CA TYR A 146 -5.94 -8.62 -22.81
C TYR A 146 -7.10 -8.17 -23.73
N ARG A 147 -7.24 -8.74 -24.91
CA ARG A 147 -8.29 -8.34 -25.89
C ARG A 147 -9.43 -9.34 -26.03
N ASN A 148 -9.27 -10.57 -25.51
CA ASN A 148 -10.32 -11.60 -25.57
C ASN A 148 -11.01 -11.80 -24.20
N ILE A 149 -11.44 -10.71 -23.61
CA ILE A 149 -12.11 -10.62 -22.30
C ILE A 149 -13.36 -9.77 -22.43
N ASP A 150 -14.29 -9.89 -21.48
CA ASP A 150 -15.52 -9.11 -21.46
C ASP A 150 -15.41 -7.87 -20.56
N VAL A 151 -14.57 -7.94 -19.52
CA VAL A 151 -14.36 -6.84 -18.58
C VAL A 151 -12.88 -6.75 -18.26
N LEU A 152 -12.29 -5.57 -18.49
CA LEU A 152 -10.94 -5.21 -18.08
C LEU A 152 -11.00 -4.24 -16.89
N LEU A 153 -10.39 -4.65 -15.77
CA LEU A 153 -10.17 -3.77 -14.63
C LEU A 153 -8.66 -3.56 -14.48
N ILE A 154 -8.21 -2.34 -14.72
CA ILE A 154 -6.79 -1.99 -14.60
C ILE A 154 -6.58 -1.00 -13.46
N ASP A 155 -5.84 -1.45 -12.46
CA ASP A 155 -5.59 -0.69 -11.24
C ASP A 155 -4.29 0.12 -11.35
N ASP A 156 -4.30 1.30 -10.73
CA ASP A 156 -3.13 2.19 -10.63
C ASP A 156 -2.51 2.56 -11.99
N ILE A 157 -3.33 3.09 -12.91
CA ILE A 157 -2.91 3.42 -14.28
C ILE A 157 -1.74 4.41 -14.35
N GLN A 158 -1.48 5.18 -13.30
CA GLN A 158 -0.38 6.14 -13.24
C GLN A 158 1.00 5.49 -13.44
N PHE A 159 1.17 4.20 -13.23
CA PHE A 159 2.46 3.53 -13.45
C PHE A 159 2.84 3.32 -14.93
N ILE A 160 1.92 3.57 -15.89
CA ILE A 160 2.29 3.62 -17.32
C ILE A 160 2.78 5.00 -17.76
N ILE A 161 2.64 6.03 -16.90
CA ILE A 161 3.08 7.39 -17.22
C ILE A 161 4.59 7.39 -17.47
N GLY A 162 5.01 8.08 -18.57
CA GLY A 162 6.41 8.13 -18.99
C GLY A 162 6.92 6.87 -19.73
N LYS A 163 6.07 5.84 -19.94
CA LYS A 163 6.42 4.61 -20.67
C LYS A 163 5.71 4.56 -22.01
N GLU A 164 6.24 5.26 -23.03
CA GLU A 164 5.59 5.45 -24.33
C GLU A 164 5.12 4.14 -24.98
N SER A 165 5.98 3.12 -25.06
CA SER A 165 5.63 1.83 -25.66
C SER A 165 4.48 1.12 -24.93
N THR A 166 4.42 1.25 -23.60
CA THR A 166 3.34 0.68 -22.78
C THR A 166 2.04 1.46 -23.01
N GLN A 167 2.11 2.78 -23.10
CA GLN A 167 0.94 3.62 -23.40
C GLN A 167 0.38 3.31 -24.79
N GLU A 168 1.23 3.07 -25.78
CA GLU A 168 0.81 2.71 -27.14
C GLU A 168 0.09 1.36 -27.18
N GLU A 169 0.65 0.31 -26.59
CA GLU A 169 0.00 -1.01 -26.56
C GLU A 169 -1.29 -0.99 -25.72
N PHE A 170 -1.30 -0.21 -24.64
CA PHE A 170 -2.51 0.00 -23.85
C PHE A 170 -3.60 0.72 -24.64
N PHE A 171 -3.24 1.74 -25.41
CA PHE A 171 -4.17 2.45 -26.32
C PHE A 171 -4.80 1.50 -27.34
N HIS A 172 -4.02 0.60 -27.94
CA HIS A 172 -4.54 -0.40 -28.85
C HIS A 172 -5.45 -1.42 -28.17
N THR A 173 -5.10 -1.86 -26.97
CA THR A 173 -5.92 -2.76 -26.15
C THR A 173 -7.24 -2.10 -25.76
N PHE A 174 -7.20 -0.86 -25.32
CA PHE A 174 -8.36 -0.05 -24.98
C PHE A 174 -9.32 0.08 -26.17
N ASN A 175 -8.81 0.48 -27.34
CA ASN A 175 -9.63 0.66 -28.52
C ASN A 175 -10.29 -0.65 -29.00
N SER A 176 -9.56 -1.76 -28.96
CA SER A 176 -10.12 -3.07 -29.31
C SER A 176 -11.29 -3.42 -28.40
N LEU A 177 -11.11 -3.35 -27.09
CA LEU A 177 -12.15 -3.66 -26.12
C LEU A 177 -13.34 -2.70 -26.24
N TYR A 178 -13.09 -1.40 -26.38
CA TYR A 178 -14.14 -0.40 -26.50
C TYR A 178 -15.00 -0.59 -27.75
N GLN A 179 -14.38 -0.86 -28.90
CA GLN A 179 -15.09 -1.13 -30.16
C GLN A 179 -15.94 -2.40 -30.11
N ASP A 180 -15.48 -3.40 -29.36
CA ASP A 180 -16.20 -4.66 -29.15
C ASP A 180 -17.28 -4.56 -28.05
N GLY A 181 -17.55 -3.36 -27.50
CA GLY A 181 -18.53 -3.14 -26.44
C GLY A 181 -18.15 -3.79 -25.10
N LYS A 182 -16.85 -4.05 -24.87
CA LYS A 182 -16.35 -4.65 -23.62
C LYS A 182 -16.13 -3.56 -22.56
N GLN A 183 -16.43 -3.90 -21.31
CA GLN A 183 -16.29 -2.96 -20.20
C GLN A 183 -14.82 -2.72 -19.86
N ILE A 184 -14.49 -1.45 -19.65
CA ILE A 184 -13.19 -1.01 -19.16
C ILE A 184 -13.40 -0.21 -17.87
N VAL A 185 -12.67 -0.58 -16.81
CA VAL A 185 -12.63 0.15 -15.53
C VAL A 185 -11.18 0.48 -15.21
N ILE A 186 -10.92 1.72 -14.86
CA ILE A 186 -9.56 2.23 -14.64
C ILE A 186 -9.51 2.91 -13.27
N SER A 187 -8.47 2.66 -12.50
CA SER A 187 -8.21 3.44 -11.29
C SER A 187 -6.96 4.30 -11.42
N SER A 188 -6.92 5.41 -10.67
CA SER A 188 -5.77 6.31 -10.62
C SER A 188 -5.73 7.13 -9.33
N ASP A 189 -4.54 7.63 -8.98
CA ASP A 189 -4.39 8.58 -7.88
C ASP A 189 -4.79 10.01 -8.27
N LYS A 190 -4.84 10.32 -9.58
CA LYS A 190 -5.12 11.65 -10.13
C LYS A 190 -6.14 11.58 -11.28
N PRO A 191 -6.91 12.65 -11.50
CA PRO A 191 -7.77 12.72 -12.67
C PRO A 191 -6.93 12.77 -13.98
N PRO A 192 -7.50 12.35 -15.13
CA PRO A 192 -6.75 12.32 -16.40
C PRO A 192 -6.11 13.65 -16.78
N LYS A 193 -6.76 14.77 -16.46
CA LYS A 193 -6.29 16.14 -16.76
C LYS A 193 -4.97 16.50 -16.05
N GLU A 194 -4.71 15.92 -14.90
CA GLU A 194 -3.51 16.18 -14.10
C GLU A 194 -2.35 15.24 -14.41
N MET A 195 -2.50 14.34 -15.38
CA MET A 195 -1.45 13.42 -15.80
C MET A 195 -0.60 14.04 -16.92
N GLU A 196 0.46 14.78 -16.53
CA GLU A 196 1.25 15.61 -17.47
C GLU A 196 1.88 14.82 -18.64
N THR A 197 2.39 13.62 -18.40
CA THR A 197 3.08 12.80 -19.42
C THR A 197 2.22 11.67 -19.99
N LEU A 198 0.90 11.73 -19.78
CA LEU A 198 -0.05 10.85 -20.44
C LEU A 198 -0.28 11.33 -21.88
N SER A 199 -0.23 10.41 -22.84
CA SER A 199 -0.52 10.75 -24.25
C SER A 199 -1.94 11.32 -24.40
N GLU A 200 -2.08 12.34 -25.22
CA GLU A 200 -3.36 13.05 -25.46
C GLU A 200 -4.46 12.08 -25.91
N ARG A 201 -4.09 11.08 -26.70
CA ARG A 201 -5.02 10.03 -27.17
C ARG A 201 -5.61 9.21 -26.02
N LEU A 202 -4.79 8.82 -25.03
CA LEU A 202 -5.27 8.09 -23.84
C LEU A 202 -6.07 9.02 -22.93
N ARG A 203 -5.62 10.25 -22.72
CA ARG A 203 -6.34 11.24 -21.92
C ARG A 203 -7.77 11.42 -22.41
N THR A 204 -7.95 11.66 -23.71
CA THR A 204 -9.27 11.78 -24.31
C THR A 204 -10.12 10.53 -24.12
N ARG A 205 -9.52 9.33 -24.20
CA ARG A 205 -10.23 8.07 -23.96
C ARG A 205 -10.69 7.90 -22.50
N PHE A 206 -9.88 8.32 -21.54
CA PHE A 206 -10.24 8.25 -20.13
C PHE A 206 -11.34 9.26 -19.76
N GLU A 207 -11.35 10.43 -20.41
CA GLU A 207 -12.33 11.48 -20.18
C GLU A 207 -13.69 11.25 -20.88
N MET A 208 -13.72 10.45 -21.94
CA MET A 208 -14.97 10.22 -22.68
C MET A 208 -15.99 9.37 -21.93
N GLY A 209 -15.58 8.62 -20.92
CA GLY A 209 -16.44 7.82 -20.05
C GLY A 209 -16.96 8.62 -18.86
N LEU A 210 -17.06 7.95 -17.70
CA LEU A 210 -17.44 8.57 -16.45
C LEU A 210 -16.25 8.62 -15.48
N PRO A 211 -15.56 9.77 -15.34
CA PRO A 211 -14.62 9.97 -14.25
C PRO A 211 -15.37 10.25 -12.93
N VAL A 212 -15.04 9.49 -11.89
CA VAL A 212 -15.61 9.62 -10.54
C VAL A 212 -14.50 9.72 -9.50
N ASP A 213 -14.64 10.64 -8.57
CA ASP A 213 -13.67 10.85 -7.49
C ASP A 213 -14.05 10.10 -6.21
N ILE A 214 -13.03 9.73 -5.46
CA ILE A 214 -13.16 9.28 -4.08
C ILE A 214 -12.36 10.27 -3.22
N GLN A 215 -13.07 10.98 -2.35
CA GLN A 215 -12.49 11.97 -1.46
C GLN A 215 -12.14 11.37 -0.10
N ILE A 216 -11.43 12.15 0.72
CA ILE A 216 -11.09 11.78 2.10
C ILE A 216 -12.40 11.60 2.89
N PRO A 217 -12.54 10.48 3.65
CA PRO A 217 -13.75 10.21 4.40
C PRO A 217 -13.98 11.22 5.52
N THR A 218 -15.25 11.58 5.75
CA THR A 218 -15.67 12.38 6.91
C THR A 218 -15.48 11.58 8.20
N TYR A 219 -15.59 12.26 9.35
CA TYR A 219 -15.50 11.59 10.65
C TYR A 219 -16.53 10.45 10.77
N GLU A 220 -17.79 10.70 10.38
CA GLU A 220 -18.87 9.70 10.43
C GLU A 220 -18.55 8.48 9.55
N THR A 221 -18.03 8.73 8.36
CA THR A 221 -17.64 7.63 7.46
C THR A 221 -16.46 6.84 8.04
N LYS A 222 -15.48 7.52 8.67
CA LYS A 222 -14.36 6.82 9.34
C LYS A 222 -14.87 5.96 10.50
N MET A 223 -15.76 6.47 11.34
CA MET A 223 -16.37 5.69 12.42
C MET A 223 -17.11 4.45 11.89
N ALA A 224 -17.87 4.60 10.81
CA ALA A 224 -18.55 3.48 10.17
C ALA A 224 -17.58 2.44 9.61
N ILE A 225 -16.45 2.88 9.02
CA ILE A 225 -15.37 1.99 8.52
C ILE A 225 -14.72 1.23 9.69
N ILE A 226 -14.37 1.92 10.77
CA ILE A 226 -13.77 1.32 11.97
C ILE A 226 -14.70 0.23 12.52
N ASN A 227 -15.97 0.55 12.75
CA ASN A 227 -16.95 -0.39 13.26
C ASN A 227 -17.13 -1.60 12.35
N ARG A 228 -17.26 -1.38 11.03
CA ARG A 228 -17.40 -2.48 10.06
C ARG A 228 -16.16 -3.40 10.04
N LYS A 229 -14.96 -2.82 10.11
CA LYS A 229 -13.71 -3.60 10.15
C LYS A 229 -13.54 -4.35 11.47
N ALA A 230 -13.91 -3.74 12.59
CA ALA A 230 -13.91 -4.38 13.90
C ALA A 230 -14.85 -5.60 13.92
N GLU A 231 -16.08 -5.43 13.39
CA GLU A 231 -17.07 -6.50 13.25
C GLU A 231 -16.52 -7.68 12.41
N ILE A 232 -15.99 -7.41 11.20
CA ILE A 232 -15.43 -8.45 10.32
C ILE A 232 -14.25 -9.18 10.97
N SER A 233 -13.43 -8.46 11.76
CA SER A 233 -12.23 -9.01 12.41
C SER A 233 -12.52 -9.66 13.76
N GLY A 234 -13.78 -9.59 14.25
CA GLY A 234 -14.15 -10.04 15.59
C GLY A 234 -13.41 -9.28 16.70
N LEU A 235 -13.12 -8.00 16.47
CA LEU A 235 -12.37 -7.16 17.40
C LEU A 235 -13.35 -6.30 18.20
N ASP A 236 -13.34 -6.47 19.52
CA ASP A 236 -14.12 -5.62 20.43
C ASP A 236 -13.34 -4.33 20.71
N ILE A 237 -13.85 -3.21 20.15
CA ILE A 237 -13.22 -1.89 20.29
C ILE A 237 -14.23 -0.97 21.00
N PRO A 238 -13.87 -0.40 22.18
CA PRO A 238 -14.67 0.62 22.81
C PRO A 238 -14.88 1.85 21.93
N TYR A 239 -16.03 2.49 22.10
CA TYR A 239 -16.38 3.70 21.33
C TYR A 239 -15.32 4.80 21.44
N GLU A 240 -14.79 5.02 22.64
CA GLU A 240 -13.78 6.04 22.94
C GLU A 240 -12.47 5.80 22.16
N VAL A 241 -12.12 4.54 21.94
CA VAL A 241 -10.94 4.17 21.11
C VAL A 241 -11.23 4.39 19.64
N SER A 242 -12.44 4.03 19.18
CA SER A 242 -12.87 4.27 17.80
C SER A 242 -12.90 5.77 17.49
N ASP A 243 -13.40 6.59 18.40
CA ASP A 243 -13.41 8.05 18.34
C ASP A 243 -11.98 8.62 18.28
N TYR A 244 -11.10 8.13 19.16
CA TYR A 244 -9.68 8.51 19.16
C TYR A 244 -9.01 8.24 17.82
N VAL A 245 -9.18 7.03 17.27
CA VAL A 245 -8.61 6.62 15.97
C VAL A 245 -9.18 7.46 14.83
N ALA A 246 -10.51 7.65 14.75
CA ALA A 246 -11.16 8.42 13.70
C ALA A 246 -10.76 9.90 13.69
N THR A 247 -10.50 10.47 14.87
CA THR A 247 -10.12 11.87 15.05
C THR A 247 -8.67 12.12 14.67
N HIS A 248 -7.77 11.22 15.05
CA HIS A 248 -6.33 11.44 14.90
C HIS A 248 -5.77 10.94 13.57
N ILE A 249 -6.36 9.91 12.95
CA ILE A 249 -5.93 9.45 11.63
C ILE A 249 -6.68 10.23 10.55
N LYS A 250 -5.95 11.10 9.83
CA LYS A 250 -6.54 12.06 8.89
C LYS A 250 -6.41 11.65 7.42
N SER A 251 -5.42 10.83 7.07
CA SER A 251 -4.92 10.70 5.71
C SER A 251 -5.65 9.66 4.85
N SER A 252 -5.79 8.42 5.29
CA SER A 252 -6.31 7.35 4.44
C SER A 252 -7.04 6.24 5.20
N ILE A 253 -7.91 5.51 4.49
CA ILE A 253 -8.58 4.31 5.02
C ILE A 253 -7.55 3.20 5.30
N ARG A 254 -6.49 3.11 4.48
CA ARG A 254 -5.41 2.14 4.68
C ARG A 254 -4.70 2.33 6.02
N GLU A 255 -4.51 3.57 6.45
CA GLU A 255 -3.94 3.86 7.77
C GLU A 255 -4.91 3.54 8.91
N LEU A 256 -6.23 3.77 8.73
CA LEU A 256 -7.24 3.32 9.69
C LEU A 256 -7.20 1.79 9.86
N GLU A 257 -7.16 1.05 8.76
CA GLU A 257 -7.05 -0.41 8.77
C GLU A 257 -5.74 -0.89 9.42
N GLY A 258 -4.62 -0.22 9.11
CA GLY A 258 -3.33 -0.48 9.72
C GLY A 258 -3.35 -0.25 11.24
N ALA A 259 -4.00 0.82 11.70
CA ALA A 259 -4.16 1.11 13.13
C ALA A 259 -4.96 0.03 13.84
N LEU A 260 -6.10 -0.39 13.28
CA LEU A 260 -6.92 -1.46 13.86
C LEU A 260 -6.16 -2.79 13.93
N THR A 261 -5.43 -3.12 12.87
CA THR A 261 -4.59 -4.33 12.81
C THR A 261 -3.51 -4.29 13.89
N LYS A 262 -2.85 -3.14 14.07
CA LYS A 262 -1.82 -2.93 15.08
C LYS A 262 -2.40 -3.06 16.50
N LEU A 263 -3.53 -2.40 16.77
CA LEU A 263 -4.24 -2.52 18.05
C LEU A 263 -4.62 -3.97 18.38
N SER A 264 -5.21 -4.68 17.40
CA SER A 264 -5.58 -6.09 17.56
C SER A 264 -4.37 -6.98 17.85
N ALA A 265 -3.28 -6.81 17.08
CA ALA A 265 -2.08 -7.62 17.25
C ALA A 265 -1.43 -7.39 18.61
N PHE A 266 -1.24 -6.13 19.01
CA PHE A 266 -0.59 -5.80 20.28
C PHE A 266 -1.46 -6.21 21.49
N SER A 267 -2.79 -6.00 21.44
CA SER A 267 -3.70 -6.43 22.50
C SER A 267 -3.65 -7.96 22.70
N LYS A 268 -3.65 -8.73 21.60
CA LYS A 268 -3.54 -10.19 21.66
C LYS A 268 -2.19 -10.68 22.20
N LEU A 269 -1.08 -10.01 21.82
CA LEU A 269 0.27 -10.38 22.26
C LEU A 269 0.53 -10.02 23.73
N SER A 270 0.05 -8.85 24.18
CA SER A 270 0.25 -8.38 25.55
C SER A 270 -0.84 -8.84 26.52
N HIS A 271 -1.91 -9.47 26.02
CA HIS A 271 -3.11 -9.81 26.80
C HIS A 271 -3.71 -8.59 27.54
N THR A 272 -3.60 -7.40 26.92
CA THR A 272 -4.04 -6.14 27.49
C THR A 272 -5.34 -5.70 26.80
N PRO A 273 -6.37 -5.24 27.54
CA PRO A 273 -7.58 -4.70 26.92
C PRO A 273 -7.27 -3.43 26.11
N ILE A 274 -8.05 -3.22 25.06
CA ILE A 274 -7.92 -2.03 24.21
C ILE A 274 -8.58 -0.85 24.92
N THR A 275 -7.78 0.06 25.48
CA THR A 275 -8.21 1.34 26.08
C THR A 275 -7.65 2.50 25.27
N VAL A 276 -8.09 3.74 25.58
CA VAL A 276 -7.57 4.93 24.92
C VAL A 276 -6.07 5.09 25.17
N GLU A 277 -5.62 4.89 26.41
CA GLU A 277 -4.20 4.97 26.78
C GLU A 277 -3.35 3.92 26.05
N PHE A 278 -3.89 2.71 25.90
CA PHE A 278 -3.26 1.65 25.11
C PHE A 278 -3.17 2.04 23.64
N ALA A 279 -4.23 2.65 23.07
CA ALA A 279 -4.25 3.11 21.70
C ALA A 279 -3.25 4.26 21.47
N GLU A 280 -3.17 5.22 22.39
CA GLU A 280 -2.18 6.32 22.34
C GLU A 280 -0.75 5.81 22.28
N GLN A 281 -0.40 4.87 23.15
CA GLN A 281 0.94 4.28 23.18
C GLN A 281 1.25 3.48 21.91
N THR A 282 0.30 2.64 21.48
CA THR A 282 0.47 1.74 20.35
C THR A 282 0.52 2.46 19.02
N LEU A 283 -0.25 3.55 18.85
CA LEU A 283 -0.40 4.29 17.60
C LEU A 283 0.44 5.56 17.53
N LYS A 284 1.27 5.84 18.54
CA LYS A 284 2.08 7.07 18.63
C LYS A 284 2.85 7.37 17.34
N ASP A 285 3.51 6.37 16.77
CA ASP A 285 4.30 6.52 15.55
C ASP A 285 3.43 6.78 14.29
N LEU A 286 2.18 6.34 14.32
CA LEU A 286 1.25 6.46 13.19
C LEU A 286 0.50 7.80 13.22
N ILE A 287 0.14 8.24 14.41
CA ILE A 287 -0.63 9.48 14.62
C ILE A 287 0.27 10.70 14.60
N SER A 288 1.50 10.55 15.08
CA SER A 288 2.51 11.60 15.12
C SER A 288 3.80 11.14 14.45
N PRO A 289 3.77 10.79 13.15
CA PRO A 289 5.00 10.48 12.42
C PRO A 289 5.94 11.69 12.40
N ASP A 290 5.38 12.89 12.50
CA ASP A 290 6.01 14.20 12.66
C ASP A 290 5.89 14.76 14.08
N ALA A 291 5.65 13.95 15.10
CA ALA A 291 6.19 14.32 16.39
C ALA A 291 7.71 14.34 16.13
N LYS A 292 8.16 15.44 15.49
CA LYS A 292 9.54 15.80 15.30
C LYS A 292 10.19 15.45 16.62
N LYS A 293 11.03 14.42 16.65
CA LYS A 293 12.11 14.44 17.64
C LYS A 293 12.63 15.84 17.48
N GLU A 294 12.38 16.72 18.47
CA GLU A 294 12.91 18.07 18.43
C GLU A 294 14.34 17.89 18.02
N ILE A 295 14.69 18.46 16.85
CA ILE A 295 16.05 18.31 16.34
C ILE A 295 16.90 19.11 17.33
N THR A 296 17.38 18.40 18.36
CA THR A 296 18.23 18.98 19.39
C THR A 296 19.69 18.88 18.96
N PRO A 297 20.56 19.76 19.45
CA PRO A 297 21.99 19.64 19.20
C PRO A 297 22.55 18.27 19.56
N GLU A 298 22.08 17.66 20.64
CA GLU A 298 22.49 16.32 21.10
C GLU A 298 22.14 15.24 20.08
N LEU A 299 20.94 15.29 19.50
CA LEU A 299 20.50 14.34 18.46
C LEU A 299 21.37 14.47 17.20
N ILE A 300 21.67 15.70 16.77
CA ILE A 300 22.57 15.96 15.62
C ILE A 300 23.95 15.40 15.89
N ILE A 301 24.52 15.67 17.08
CA ILE A 301 25.86 15.19 17.45
C ILE A 301 25.90 13.65 17.45
N GLN A 302 24.87 13.00 17.97
CA GLN A 302 24.76 11.54 17.95
C GLN A 302 24.67 10.99 16.52
N THR A 303 23.82 11.58 15.68
CA THR A 303 23.67 11.16 14.27
C THR A 303 24.98 11.31 13.49
N VAL A 304 25.69 12.41 13.68
CA VAL A 304 27.01 12.64 13.06
C VAL A 304 28.04 11.66 13.59
N ALA A 305 28.04 11.35 14.89
CA ALA A 305 28.93 10.36 15.48
C ALA A 305 28.73 8.98 14.84
N ASP A 306 27.47 8.55 14.71
CA ASP A 306 27.10 7.28 14.12
C ASP A 306 27.46 7.22 12.62
N HIS A 307 27.18 8.28 11.86
CA HIS A 307 27.48 8.34 10.43
C HIS A 307 28.98 8.24 10.13
N PHE A 308 29.81 8.96 10.89
CA PHE A 308 31.27 8.95 10.71
C PHE A 308 31.99 7.85 11.49
N ASN A 309 31.22 6.96 12.17
CA ASN A 309 31.74 5.89 13.02
C ASN A 309 32.76 6.38 14.07
N VAL A 310 32.46 7.53 14.69
CA VAL A 310 33.23 8.18 15.76
C VAL A 310 32.46 8.06 17.07
N LYS A 311 33.15 7.85 18.20
CA LYS A 311 32.46 7.81 19.50
C LYS A 311 31.91 9.22 19.83
N TYR A 312 30.68 9.26 20.35
CA TYR A 312 30.01 10.48 20.79
C TYR A 312 30.92 11.32 21.71
N ASP A 313 31.55 10.68 22.71
CA ASP A 313 32.46 11.35 23.64
C ASP A 313 33.70 11.95 22.97
N ASP A 314 34.16 11.38 21.85
CA ASP A 314 35.29 11.92 21.11
C ASP A 314 34.93 13.22 20.36
N LEU A 315 33.68 13.37 19.92
CA LEU A 315 33.19 14.61 19.35
C LEU A 315 33.14 15.75 20.41
N LEU A 316 32.84 15.38 21.66
CA LEU A 316 32.81 16.33 22.78
C LEU A 316 34.20 16.64 23.32
N SER A 317 35.18 15.74 23.11
CA SER A 317 36.52 15.85 23.67
C SER A 317 37.34 17.01 23.08
N SER A 318 38.48 17.33 23.71
CA SER A 318 39.45 18.31 23.21
C SER A 318 40.39 17.78 22.11
N LYS A 319 40.19 16.53 21.62
CA LYS A 319 40.99 15.93 20.57
C LYS A 319 40.93 16.76 19.28
N ARG A 320 42.10 16.90 18.59
CA ARG A 320 42.26 17.73 17.39
C ARG A 320 42.68 16.96 16.15
N THR A 321 42.50 15.61 16.14
CA THR A 321 42.75 14.78 14.95
C THR A 321 41.73 15.10 13.88
N ALA A 322 42.12 15.03 12.61
CA ALA A 322 41.25 15.36 11.48
C ALA A 322 39.95 14.53 11.48
N ASP A 323 40.04 13.23 11.81
CA ASP A 323 38.93 12.28 11.88
C ASP A 323 37.85 12.66 12.91
N ILE A 324 38.19 13.52 13.87
CA ILE A 324 37.27 14.00 14.92
C ILE A 324 36.87 15.46 14.69
N VAL A 325 37.81 16.30 14.22
CA VAL A 325 37.55 17.70 14.00
C VAL A 325 36.58 17.95 12.87
N HIS A 326 36.70 17.20 11.77
CA HIS A 326 35.86 17.38 10.60
C HIS A 326 34.39 16.99 10.88
N PRO A 327 34.04 15.79 11.42
CA PRO A 327 32.69 15.48 11.85
C PRO A 327 32.13 16.47 12.88
N ARG A 328 32.97 16.95 13.81
CA ARG A 328 32.56 17.95 14.79
C ARG A 328 32.14 19.27 14.12
N GLN A 329 32.87 19.73 13.10
CA GLN A 329 32.52 20.92 12.33
C GLN A 329 31.23 20.71 11.53
N ILE A 330 30.98 19.51 10.99
CA ILE A 330 29.71 19.14 10.36
C ILE A 330 28.57 19.23 11.38
N ALA A 331 28.74 18.71 12.59
CA ALA A 331 27.74 18.81 13.65
C ALA A 331 27.43 20.27 14.00
N MET A 332 28.47 21.16 14.07
CA MET A 332 28.28 22.61 14.27
C MET A 332 27.45 23.25 13.16
N TYR A 333 27.73 22.89 11.91
CA TYR A 333 27.00 23.38 10.74
C TYR A 333 25.53 22.91 10.77
N LEU A 334 25.28 21.63 10.97
CA LEU A 334 23.93 21.07 11.02
C LEU A 334 23.11 21.62 12.20
N CYS A 335 23.72 21.77 13.39
CA CYS A 335 23.06 22.42 14.53
C CYS A 335 22.59 23.85 14.18
N ARG A 336 23.40 24.59 13.45
CA ARG A 336 23.07 25.98 13.05
C ARG A 336 21.96 26.02 11.99
N GLN A 337 21.89 25.02 11.09
CA GLN A 337 20.90 24.99 10.01
C GLN A 337 19.55 24.40 10.46
N MET A 338 19.58 23.39 11.32
CA MET A 338 18.41 22.57 11.65
C MET A 338 17.79 22.86 13.01
N THR A 339 18.45 23.69 13.86
CA THR A 339 17.93 24.03 15.18
C THR A 339 17.83 25.54 15.39
N THR A 340 16.92 25.93 16.28
CA THR A 340 16.82 27.32 16.78
C THR A 340 17.68 27.57 18.04
N ALA A 341 18.53 26.58 18.43
CA ALA A 341 19.34 26.67 19.62
C ALA A 341 20.36 27.81 19.54
N PRO A 342 20.52 28.63 20.60
CA PRO A 342 21.55 29.64 20.65
C PRO A 342 22.95 29.04 20.50
N LEU A 343 23.86 29.73 19.82
CA LEU A 343 25.22 29.25 19.57
C LEU A 343 25.99 28.86 20.86
N GLN A 344 25.66 29.49 21.96
CA GLN A 344 26.20 29.12 23.29
C GLN A 344 25.70 27.73 23.74
N ALA A 345 24.43 27.40 23.48
CA ALA A 345 23.88 26.10 23.79
C ALA A 345 24.52 25.00 22.91
N VAL A 346 24.71 25.27 21.62
CA VAL A 346 25.40 24.35 20.68
C VAL A 346 26.86 24.15 21.14
N GLY A 347 27.56 25.22 21.55
CA GLY A 347 28.92 25.13 22.09
C GLY A 347 28.99 24.29 23.36
N LYS A 348 28.00 24.43 24.25
CA LYS A 348 27.89 23.64 25.48
C LYS A 348 27.65 22.15 25.19
N ALA A 349 26.76 21.86 24.25
CA ALA A 349 26.48 20.48 23.81
C ALA A 349 27.70 19.82 23.15
N LEU A 350 28.60 20.58 22.52
CA LEU A 350 29.83 20.10 21.88
C LEU A 350 31.06 20.11 22.81
N GLY A 351 30.88 19.96 24.11
CA GLY A 351 31.96 19.86 25.08
C GLY A 351 32.47 21.22 25.58
N ASN A 352 31.55 22.15 25.90
CA ASN A 352 31.82 23.51 26.42
C ASN A 352 32.73 24.35 25.53
N ARG A 353 32.46 24.32 24.21
CA ARG A 353 33.21 25.16 23.25
C ARG A 353 32.64 26.58 23.19
N ASP A 354 33.55 27.52 22.94
CA ASP A 354 33.15 28.89 22.72
C ASP A 354 32.28 29.03 21.45
N HIS A 355 31.31 29.95 21.49
CA HIS A 355 30.43 30.25 20.38
C HIS A 355 31.16 30.64 19.10
N THR A 356 32.31 31.33 19.23
CA THR A 356 33.17 31.72 18.10
C THR A 356 33.74 30.48 17.39
N THR A 357 34.08 29.42 18.14
CA THR A 357 34.52 28.14 17.58
C THR A 357 33.40 27.47 16.79
N VAL A 358 32.15 27.55 17.27
CA VAL A 358 31.00 27.04 16.58
C VAL A 358 30.74 27.77 15.26
N ILE A 359 30.85 29.11 15.28
CA ILE A 359 30.70 29.94 14.08
C ILE A 359 31.75 29.55 13.03
N HIS A 360 33.04 29.57 13.40
CA HIS A 360 34.11 29.24 12.47
C HIS A 360 34.04 27.82 11.92
N GLY A 361 33.64 26.82 12.75
CA GLY A 361 33.43 25.45 12.32
C GLY A 361 32.32 25.35 11.31
N ALA A 362 31.17 25.99 11.56
CA ALA A 362 30.03 26.00 10.67
C ALA A 362 30.32 26.73 9.34
N GLU A 363 31.00 27.87 9.37
CA GLU A 363 31.35 28.64 8.17
C GLU A 363 32.32 27.87 7.27
N LYS A 364 33.27 27.14 7.86
CA LYS A 364 34.19 26.31 7.10
C LYS A 364 33.45 25.24 6.32
N ILE A 365 32.53 24.49 6.95
CA ILE A 365 31.72 23.49 6.29
C ILE A 365 30.78 24.11 5.26
N ALA A 366 30.17 25.25 5.55
CA ALA A 366 29.34 25.96 4.57
C ALA A 366 30.11 26.27 3.26
N GLN A 367 31.39 26.65 3.36
CA GLN A 367 32.24 26.87 2.18
C GLN A 367 32.62 25.60 1.47
N GLU A 368 32.81 24.49 2.19
CA GLU A 368 33.09 23.16 1.62
C GLU A 368 31.90 22.59 0.87
N VAL A 369 30.68 22.73 1.38
CA VAL A 369 29.41 22.30 0.74
C VAL A 369 29.19 23.01 -0.60
N VAL A 370 29.55 24.29 -0.69
CA VAL A 370 29.43 25.04 -1.96
C VAL A 370 30.43 24.58 -3.01
N LYS A 371 31.58 24.05 -2.61
CA LYS A 371 32.70 23.72 -3.51
C LYS A 371 32.77 22.22 -3.86
N ASN A 372 32.11 21.36 -3.11
CA ASN A 372 32.25 19.91 -3.22
C ASN A 372 30.88 19.19 -3.21
N ASP A 373 30.48 18.68 -4.37
CA ASP A 373 29.21 17.96 -4.52
C ASP A 373 29.15 16.68 -3.67
N SER A 374 30.28 16.00 -3.42
CA SER A 374 30.33 14.84 -2.51
C SER A 374 29.98 15.24 -1.07
N MET A 375 30.42 16.42 -0.65
CA MET A 375 30.12 16.94 0.69
C MET A 375 28.67 17.34 0.82
N ARG A 376 28.08 17.89 -0.25
CA ARG A 376 26.64 18.19 -0.31
C ARG A 376 25.82 16.92 -0.12
N ASN A 377 26.11 15.85 -0.86
CA ASN A 377 25.41 14.56 -0.76
C ASN A 377 25.59 13.87 0.61
N THR A 378 26.59 14.23 1.38
CA THR A 378 26.81 13.70 2.74
C THR A 378 25.99 14.45 3.79
N ILE A 379 25.63 15.70 3.51
CA ILE A 379 24.89 16.59 4.43
C ILE A 379 23.38 16.55 4.16
N ASP A 380 22.96 16.39 2.91
CA ASP A 380 21.57 16.19 2.48
C ASP A 380 21.09 14.76 2.85
#